data_ef86649bfe197e1f89f40dae446c5e71
#
_entry.id   ef86649bfe197e1f89f40dae446c5e71
#
_cell.length_a   1.000
_cell.length_b   1.000
_cell.length_c   1.000
_cell.angle_alpha   90.00
_cell.angle_beta   90.00
_cell.angle_gamma   90.00
#
_symmetry.space_group_name_H-M   'P 1'
#
loop_
_entity.id
_entity.type
_entity.pdbx_description
1 polymer ?
#
loop_
_entity_poly.entity_id
_entity_poly.type
_entity_poly.pdbx_seq_one_letter_code
_entity_poly.pdbx_strand_id
1 'polypeptide(L)'
;MLIDDRVINGQERISFMLRSLYSQHGYERYRMSKFEEYDLYSRNKDFLFSEGVITFTDTTGRLMALKPDVTLSIVKNRKDTPGSLQKLYYHENVYRVSGAADGFREQTQVGLECMGEVDDACIAEVLRLAAESLRLCSPDFMLEVSHLGILNAFVDAIAPEEKVKQAILACAGQKNLHGISGICRENHLAEGAENALIRLLGLYGTPRTVMPKIRELAEEFGAGEMAGQLSRSVAGFTGGDLEEKIQIDFSATGDLRYYNGIAFKGFISGIPGSVLSGGQYDKLMRKMGRKDRAIGFAVFLDMLERLTEEETTRA
;
A
#
# COMPACT_ATOMS: atom_id res chain seq x y z
N MET A 1 14.36 -35.72 -4.47
CA MET A 1 13.50 -35.51 -5.65
C MET A 1 13.68 -34.05 -6.05
N LEU A 2 14.34 -33.78 -7.17
CA LEU A 2 14.49 -32.43 -7.70
C LEU A 2 13.22 -32.13 -8.51
N ILE A 3 12.61 -30.98 -8.28
CA ILE A 3 11.49 -30.51 -9.10
C ILE A 3 12.08 -30.11 -10.46
N ASP A 4 11.49 -30.58 -11.54
CA ASP A 4 11.85 -30.15 -12.90
C ASP A 4 11.43 -28.68 -13.08
N ASP A 5 12.40 -27.79 -13.28
CA ASP A 5 12.17 -26.35 -13.47
C ASP A 5 11.23 -26.02 -14.64
N ARG A 6 11.08 -26.93 -15.59
CA ARG A 6 10.16 -26.79 -16.73
C ARG A 6 8.68 -26.91 -16.35
N VAL A 7 8.39 -27.46 -15.17
CA VAL A 7 7.02 -27.63 -14.65
C VAL A 7 6.54 -26.38 -13.89
N ILE A 8 7.46 -25.51 -13.47
CA ILE A 8 7.15 -24.31 -12.69
C ILE A 8 7.06 -23.14 -13.65
N ASN A 9 5.88 -22.53 -13.76
CA ASN A 9 5.72 -21.28 -14.53
C ASN A 9 6.36 -20.08 -13.84
N GLY A 10 6.53 -18.97 -14.56
CA GLY A 10 7.19 -17.77 -14.03
C GLY A 10 6.53 -17.18 -12.79
N GLN A 11 5.19 -17.15 -12.74
CA GLN A 11 4.46 -16.67 -11.56
C GLN A 11 4.64 -17.58 -10.34
N GLU A 12 4.62 -18.89 -10.52
CA GLU A 12 4.89 -19.85 -9.45
C GLU A 12 6.29 -19.66 -8.88
N ARG A 13 7.29 -19.49 -9.76
CA ARG A 13 8.68 -19.21 -9.36
C ARG A 13 8.78 -17.95 -8.51
N ILE A 14 8.21 -16.83 -8.98
CA ILE A 14 8.16 -15.55 -8.24
C ILE A 14 7.44 -15.76 -6.90
N SER A 15 6.29 -16.44 -6.89
CA SER A 15 5.55 -16.73 -5.65
C SER A 15 6.40 -17.52 -4.64
N PHE A 16 7.17 -18.51 -5.07
CA PHE A 16 8.05 -19.26 -4.20
C PHE A 16 9.20 -18.41 -3.64
N MET A 17 9.82 -17.57 -4.49
CA MET A 17 10.89 -16.67 -4.05
C MET A 17 10.40 -15.66 -3.02
N LEU A 18 9.24 -15.01 -3.24
CA LEU A 18 8.65 -14.06 -2.31
C LEU A 18 8.32 -14.72 -0.96
N ARG A 19 7.69 -15.89 -0.97
CA ARG A 19 7.36 -16.64 0.25
C ARG A 19 8.60 -17.07 1.01
N SER A 20 9.66 -17.45 0.31
CA SER A 20 10.96 -17.77 0.91
C SER A 20 11.58 -16.53 1.58
N LEU A 21 11.58 -15.39 0.90
CA LEU A 21 12.06 -14.12 1.43
C LEU A 21 11.35 -13.77 2.74
N TYR A 22 10.01 -13.78 2.76
CA TYR A 22 9.25 -13.43 3.95
C TYR A 22 9.46 -14.41 5.11
N SER A 23 9.52 -15.72 4.82
CA SER A 23 9.79 -16.74 5.82
C SER A 23 11.18 -16.58 6.47
N GLN A 24 12.20 -16.19 5.70
CA GLN A 24 13.55 -15.93 6.21
C GLN A 24 13.60 -14.72 7.15
N HIS A 25 12.65 -13.78 7.05
CA HIS A 25 12.50 -12.62 7.92
C HIS A 25 11.52 -12.86 9.09
N GLY A 26 11.18 -14.13 9.35
CA GLY A 26 10.37 -14.52 10.51
C GLY A 26 8.87 -14.31 10.33
N TYR A 27 8.38 -14.11 9.10
CA TYR A 27 6.95 -14.08 8.82
C TYR A 27 6.41 -15.51 8.75
N GLU A 28 5.30 -15.77 9.44
CA GLU A 28 4.61 -17.05 9.44
C GLU A 28 3.53 -17.10 8.37
N ARG A 29 3.31 -18.28 7.80
CA ARG A 29 2.30 -18.44 6.76
C ARG A 29 0.90 -18.35 7.33
N TYR A 30 0.12 -17.39 6.84
CA TYR A 30 -1.32 -17.28 7.07
C TYR A 30 -2.09 -17.96 5.93
N ARG A 31 -3.15 -18.69 6.27
CA ARG A 31 -4.11 -19.27 5.33
C ARG A 31 -5.51 -18.86 5.74
N MET A 32 -6.32 -18.48 4.78
CA MET A 32 -7.70 -18.11 5.03
C MET A 32 -8.67 -18.92 4.15
N SER A 33 -9.94 -18.94 4.56
CA SER A 33 -11.02 -19.46 3.73
C SER A 33 -11.19 -18.60 2.47
N LYS A 34 -11.68 -19.21 1.38
CA LYS A 34 -12.14 -18.47 0.20
C LYS A 34 -13.44 -17.70 0.49
N PHE A 35 -14.16 -18.10 1.52
CA PHE A 35 -15.48 -17.62 1.89
C PHE A 35 -15.44 -17.02 3.30
N GLU A 36 -16.11 -15.87 3.45
CA GLU A 36 -16.33 -15.20 4.73
C GLU A 36 -17.78 -14.77 4.83
N GLU A 37 -18.27 -14.51 6.04
CA GLU A 37 -19.59 -13.88 6.20
C GLU A 37 -19.58 -12.47 5.60
N TYR A 38 -20.61 -12.15 4.81
CA TYR A 38 -20.74 -10.85 4.13
C TYR A 38 -20.68 -9.68 5.10
N ASP A 39 -21.14 -9.87 6.33
CA ASP A 39 -21.13 -8.86 7.40
C ASP A 39 -19.75 -8.27 7.68
N LEU A 40 -18.68 -9.07 7.55
CA LEU A 40 -17.30 -8.57 7.70
C LEU A 40 -17.02 -7.42 6.71
N TYR A 41 -17.41 -7.60 5.47
CA TYR A 41 -17.15 -6.64 4.39
C TYR A 41 -18.16 -5.49 4.40
N SER A 42 -19.43 -5.75 4.70
CA SER A 42 -20.48 -4.71 4.73
C SER A 42 -20.22 -3.65 5.81
N ARG A 43 -19.69 -4.07 6.97
CA ARG A 43 -19.33 -3.16 8.08
C ARG A 43 -18.03 -2.39 7.82
N ASN A 44 -17.19 -2.84 6.90
CA ASN A 44 -15.88 -2.30 6.60
C ASN A 44 -15.73 -1.82 5.15
N LYS A 45 -16.83 -1.42 4.49
CA LYS A 45 -16.86 -1.02 3.08
C LYS A 45 -15.84 0.06 2.72
N ASP A 46 -15.60 1.01 3.64
CA ASP A 46 -14.65 2.11 3.44
C ASP A 46 -13.20 1.64 3.27
N PHE A 47 -12.91 0.38 3.65
CA PHE A 47 -11.58 -0.25 3.55
C PHE A 47 -11.49 -1.30 2.43
N LEU A 48 -12.46 -1.34 1.52
CA LEU A 48 -12.39 -2.22 0.36
C LEU A 48 -11.88 -1.46 -0.87
N PHE A 49 -10.98 -2.08 -1.62
CA PHE A 49 -10.48 -1.54 -2.88
C PHE A 49 -11.49 -1.63 -4.04
N SER A 50 -12.58 -2.39 -3.89
CA SER A 50 -13.64 -2.48 -4.88
C SER A 50 -14.99 -2.15 -4.26
N GLU A 51 -15.86 -1.48 -5.03
CA GLU A 51 -17.21 -1.11 -4.59
C GLU A 51 -18.14 -2.32 -4.48
N GLY A 52 -17.83 -3.43 -5.17
CA GLY A 52 -18.63 -4.63 -5.22
C GLY A 52 -18.01 -5.80 -4.48
N VAL A 53 -18.84 -6.58 -3.79
CA VAL A 53 -18.49 -7.85 -3.16
C VAL A 53 -19.34 -8.95 -3.78
N ILE A 54 -18.72 -10.04 -4.22
CA ILE A 54 -19.42 -11.19 -4.78
C ILE A 54 -20.03 -11.98 -3.62
N THR A 55 -21.35 -12.12 -3.61
CA THR A 55 -22.09 -12.78 -2.52
C THR A 55 -22.84 -14.01 -3.01
N PHE A 56 -23.09 -14.94 -2.08
CA PHE A 56 -23.91 -16.13 -2.29
C PHE A 56 -24.53 -16.58 -0.96
N THR A 57 -25.54 -17.43 -1.02
CA THR A 57 -26.17 -18.01 0.17
C THR A 57 -25.63 -19.41 0.41
N ASP A 58 -25.19 -19.70 1.66
CA ASP A 58 -24.74 -21.04 2.03
C ASP A 58 -25.93 -22.00 2.25
N THR A 59 -25.63 -23.27 2.52
CA THR A 59 -26.62 -24.32 2.75
C THR A 59 -27.49 -24.11 4.00
N THR A 60 -27.10 -23.19 4.88
CA THR A 60 -27.87 -22.83 6.09
C THR A 60 -28.66 -21.53 5.94
N GLY A 61 -28.63 -20.90 4.75
CA GLY A 61 -29.31 -19.64 4.47
C GLY A 61 -28.53 -18.38 4.86
N ARG A 62 -27.26 -18.49 5.26
CA ARG A 62 -26.42 -17.31 5.61
C ARG A 62 -25.85 -16.66 4.36
N LEU A 63 -25.81 -15.33 4.36
CA LEU A 63 -25.19 -14.56 3.29
C LEU A 63 -23.67 -14.58 3.45
N MET A 64 -23.01 -15.19 2.49
CA MET A 64 -21.57 -15.35 2.39
C MET A 64 -21.00 -14.47 1.30
N ALA A 65 -19.69 -14.24 1.32
CA ALA A 65 -18.95 -13.52 0.30
C ALA A 65 -17.70 -14.28 -0.13
N LEU A 66 -17.34 -14.20 -1.41
CA LEU A 66 -15.99 -14.46 -1.86
C LEU A 66 -15.10 -13.32 -1.36
N LYS A 67 -13.94 -13.64 -0.76
CA LYS A 67 -13.04 -12.65 -0.17
C LYS A 67 -12.54 -11.60 -1.18
N PRO A 68 -12.87 -10.31 -1.02
CA PRO A 68 -12.33 -9.24 -1.85
C PRO A 68 -10.99 -8.68 -1.34
N ASP A 69 -10.63 -9.05 -0.10
CA ASP A 69 -9.45 -8.54 0.62
C ASP A 69 -8.93 -9.58 1.62
N VAL A 70 -7.61 -9.61 1.82
CA VAL A 70 -6.94 -10.54 2.74
C VAL A 70 -6.76 -9.90 4.12
N THR A 71 -6.40 -8.63 4.18
CA THR A 71 -6.04 -7.93 5.42
C THR A 71 -7.19 -7.87 6.41
N LEU A 72 -8.43 -7.63 5.95
CA LEU A 72 -9.63 -7.65 6.79
C LEU A 72 -9.81 -8.99 7.53
N SER A 73 -9.58 -10.12 6.83
CA SER A 73 -9.65 -11.44 7.44
C SER A 73 -8.53 -11.67 8.46
N ILE A 74 -7.31 -11.21 8.15
CA ILE A 74 -6.16 -11.30 9.08
C ILE A 74 -6.46 -10.51 10.35
N VAL A 75 -6.91 -9.25 10.23
CA VAL A 75 -7.24 -8.39 11.39
C VAL A 75 -8.37 -8.99 12.23
N LYS A 76 -9.43 -9.54 11.59
CA LYS A 76 -10.53 -10.23 12.26
C LYS A 76 -10.04 -11.40 13.13
N ASN A 77 -9.14 -12.22 12.57
CA ASN A 77 -8.68 -13.47 13.21
C ASN A 77 -7.42 -13.29 14.04
N ARG A 78 -6.91 -12.06 14.17
CA ARG A 78 -5.73 -11.77 14.97
C ARG A 78 -5.97 -12.12 16.46
N LYS A 79 -4.98 -12.75 17.08
CA LYS A 79 -4.95 -12.97 18.52
C LYS A 79 -4.40 -11.72 19.22
N ASP A 80 -5.18 -11.13 20.10
CA ASP A 80 -4.73 -10.00 20.93
C ASP A 80 -3.80 -10.50 22.03
N THR A 81 -2.51 -10.35 21.81
CA THR A 81 -1.50 -10.57 22.85
C THR A 81 -0.79 -9.24 23.08
N PRO A 82 -1.02 -8.55 24.20
CA PRO A 82 -0.37 -7.27 24.51
C PRO A 82 1.16 -7.40 24.43
N GLY A 83 1.81 -6.41 23.82
CA GLY A 83 3.28 -6.38 23.68
C GLY A 83 3.83 -7.32 22.61
N SER A 84 2.97 -7.99 21.82
CA SER A 84 3.43 -8.90 20.76
C SER A 84 3.46 -8.23 19.40
N LEU A 85 4.46 -8.62 18.59
CA LEU A 85 4.52 -8.33 17.18
C LEU A 85 4.14 -9.59 16.40
N GLN A 86 3.10 -9.52 15.59
CA GLN A 86 2.67 -10.61 14.73
C GLN A 86 3.10 -10.32 13.28
N LYS A 87 3.90 -11.21 12.70
CA LYS A 87 4.41 -11.16 11.34
C LYS A 87 3.80 -12.30 10.54
N LEU A 88 2.97 -11.98 9.55
CA LEU A 88 2.28 -12.97 8.72
C LEU A 88 2.57 -12.72 7.24
N TYR A 89 2.72 -13.80 6.45
CA TYR A 89 2.68 -13.71 4.99
C TYR A 89 1.59 -14.61 4.42
N TYR A 90 1.11 -14.27 3.24
CA TYR A 90 0.07 -15.02 2.56
C TYR A 90 0.34 -15.17 1.06
N HIS A 91 -0.29 -16.17 0.46
CA HIS A 91 -0.44 -16.35 -0.98
C HIS A 91 -1.89 -16.76 -1.21
N GLU A 92 -2.70 -15.83 -1.66
CA GLU A 92 -4.15 -15.96 -1.68
C GLU A 92 -4.76 -15.29 -2.90
N ASN A 93 -5.90 -15.83 -3.35
CA ASN A 93 -6.70 -15.22 -4.39
C ASN A 93 -7.78 -14.34 -3.76
N VAL A 94 -7.95 -13.15 -4.28
CA VAL A 94 -9.07 -12.24 -3.97
C VAL A 94 -9.99 -12.13 -5.16
N TYR A 95 -11.28 -11.87 -4.90
CA TYR A 95 -12.32 -11.86 -5.89
C TYR A 95 -12.99 -10.49 -5.90
N ARG A 96 -12.94 -9.80 -7.05
CA ARG A 96 -13.43 -8.43 -7.18
C ARG A 96 -14.44 -8.30 -8.31
N VAL A 97 -15.35 -7.35 -8.14
CA VAL A 97 -16.20 -6.91 -9.23
C VAL A 97 -15.40 -5.94 -10.07
N SER A 98 -15.20 -6.26 -11.34
CA SER A 98 -14.59 -5.36 -12.31
C SER A 98 -15.63 -4.40 -12.87
N GLY A 99 -15.26 -3.13 -13.15
CA GLY A 99 -16.21 -2.15 -13.70
C GLY A 99 -16.82 -2.61 -15.04
N ALA A 100 -18.05 -2.28 -15.24
CA ALA A 100 -19.00 -2.40 -16.35
C ALA A 100 -18.84 -3.46 -17.48
N ALA A 101 -17.64 -3.92 -17.83
CA ALA A 101 -17.43 -4.81 -18.98
C ALA A 101 -16.91 -6.22 -18.63
N ASP A 102 -16.15 -6.38 -17.53
CA ASP A 102 -15.35 -7.60 -17.29
C ASP A 102 -15.93 -8.56 -16.23
N GLY A 103 -17.07 -8.24 -15.61
CA GLY A 103 -17.74 -9.13 -14.66
C GLY A 103 -16.95 -9.34 -13.36
N PHE A 104 -16.62 -10.60 -13.05
CA PHE A 104 -15.85 -10.97 -11.87
C PHE A 104 -14.40 -11.26 -12.23
N ARG A 105 -13.47 -10.78 -11.39
CA ARG A 105 -12.03 -11.01 -11.54
C ARG A 105 -11.48 -11.72 -10.32
N GLU A 106 -10.76 -12.79 -10.55
CA GLU A 106 -9.87 -13.40 -9.57
C GLU A 106 -8.49 -12.75 -9.71
N GLN A 107 -7.86 -12.40 -8.60
CA GLN A 107 -6.53 -11.79 -8.56
C GLN A 107 -5.67 -12.49 -7.54
N THR A 108 -4.53 -13.02 -7.96
CA THR A 108 -3.57 -13.69 -7.08
C THR A 108 -2.63 -12.67 -6.43
N GLN A 109 -2.53 -12.74 -5.11
CA GLN A 109 -1.70 -11.83 -4.30
C GLN A 109 -0.74 -12.64 -3.41
N VAL A 110 0.51 -12.19 -3.35
CA VAL A 110 1.48 -12.60 -2.33
C VAL A 110 1.84 -11.37 -1.52
N GLY A 111 1.63 -11.43 -0.20
CA GLY A 111 1.85 -10.26 0.64
C GLY A 111 2.26 -10.62 2.06
N LEU A 112 2.55 -9.60 2.83
CA LEU A 112 2.85 -9.73 4.25
C LEU A 112 2.15 -8.65 5.07
N GLU A 113 1.92 -8.97 6.36
CA GLU A 113 1.32 -8.10 7.36
C GLU A 113 2.14 -8.14 8.64
N CYS A 114 2.45 -6.99 9.18
CA CYS A 114 3.13 -6.79 10.45
C CYS A 114 2.21 -6.00 11.37
N MET A 115 1.78 -6.57 12.49
CA MET A 115 0.77 -6.00 13.38
C MET A 115 1.18 -6.13 14.83
N GLY A 116 0.84 -5.14 15.65
CA GLY A 116 1.18 -5.13 17.08
C GLY A 116 1.94 -3.87 17.48
N GLU A 117 3.01 -4.04 18.24
CA GLU A 117 3.91 -2.94 18.57
C GLU A 117 4.83 -2.58 17.37
N VAL A 118 4.21 -2.06 16.31
CA VAL A 118 4.92 -1.64 15.10
C VAL A 118 5.64 -0.33 15.36
N ASP A 119 6.97 -0.38 15.43
CA ASP A 119 7.87 0.77 15.54
C ASP A 119 8.46 1.17 14.18
N ASP A 120 9.35 2.17 14.18
CA ASP A 120 10.00 2.65 12.96
C ASP A 120 10.95 1.60 12.35
N ALA A 121 11.51 0.68 13.16
CA ALA A 121 12.34 -0.41 12.66
C ALA A 121 11.49 -1.44 11.89
N CYS A 122 10.29 -1.77 12.41
CA CYS A 122 9.32 -2.61 11.71
C CYS A 122 8.89 -1.99 10.37
N ILE A 123 8.65 -0.67 10.35
CA ILE A 123 8.27 0.05 9.12
C ILE A 123 9.41 0.00 8.10
N ALA A 124 10.65 0.26 8.52
CA ALA A 124 11.82 0.19 7.67
C ALA A 124 12.07 -1.23 7.11
N GLU A 125 11.85 -2.28 7.93
CA GLU A 125 11.92 -3.67 7.49
C GLU A 125 10.88 -3.96 6.41
N VAL A 126 9.61 -3.55 6.60
CA VAL A 126 8.54 -3.78 5.63
C VAL A 126 8.81 -3.06 4.31
N LEU A 127 9.29 -1.82 4.35
CA LEU A 127 9.70 -1.09 3.14
C LEU A 127 10.86 -1.78 2.42
N ARG A 128 11.85 -2.29 3.17
CA ARG A 128 12.96 -3.05 2.60
C ARG A 128 12.46 -4.32 1.92
N LEU A 129 11.57 -5.08 2.58
CA LEU A 129 10.98 -6.29 2.00
C LEU A 129 10.14 -5.98 0.77
N ALA A 130 9.46 -4.83 0.71
CA ALA A 130 8.75 -4.39 -0.49
C ALA A 130 9.72 -4.14 -1.66
N ALA A 131 10.84 -3.43 -1.43
CA ALA A 131 11.87 -3.20 -2.45
C ALA A 131 12.54 -4.51 -2.92
N GLU A 132 12.88 -5.41 -1.97
CA GLU A 132 13.45 -6.72 -2.27
C GLU A 132 12.45 -7.60 -3.06
N SER A 133 11.15 -7.51 -2.74
CA SER A 133 10.11 -8.22 -3.48
C SER A 133 10.03 -7.76 -4.94
N LEU A 134 10.10 -6.45 -5.18
CA LEU A 134 10.15 -5.91 -6.53
C LEU A 134 11.41 -6.35 -7.27
N ARG A 135 12.57 -6.34 -6.60
CA ARG A 135 13.84 -6.80 -7.17
C ARG A 135 13.81 -8.26 -7.59
N LEU A 136 13.10 -9.11 -6.83
CA LEU A 136 12.89 -10.51 -7.21
C LEU A 136 11.99 -10.67 -8.45
N CYS A 137 11.07 -9.72 -8.68
CA CYS A 137 10.21 -9.72 -9.86
C CYS A 137 10.92 -9.17 -11.11
N SER A 138 11.71 -8.10 -10.95
CA SER A 138 12.45 -7.45 -12.05
C SER A 138 13.57 -6.56 -11.51
N PRO A 139 14.73 -6.47 -12.16
CA PRO A 139 15.78 -5.52 -11.81
C PRO A 139 15.39 -4.07 -12.15
N ASP A 140 14.42 -3.87 -13.06
CA ASP A 140 13.97 -2.54 -13.49
C ASP A 140 12.65 -2.17 -12.81
N PHE A 141 12.77 -1.80 -11.54
CA PHE A 141 11.63 -1.42 -10.71
C PHE A 141 11.84 -0.06 -10.03
N MET A 142 10.75 0.48 -9.50
CA MET A 142 10.71 1.68 -8.67
C MET A 142 9.75 1.45 -7.49
N LEU A 143 10.16 1.85 -6.28
CA LEU A 143 9.29 1.92 -5.11
C LEU A 143 9.07 3.38 -4.75
N GLU A 144 7.85 3.87 -4.94
CA GLU A 144 7.42 5.20 -4.52
C GLU A 144 6.89 5.14 -3.08
N VAL A 145 7.39 6.03 -2.22
CA VAL A 145 7.05 6.10 -0.80
C VAL A 145 6.49 7.48 -0.47
N SER A 146 5.43 7.51 0.30
CA SER A 146 4.76 8.72 0.78
C SER A 146 4.51 8.64 2.29
N HIS A 147 4.18 9.77 2.91
CA HIS A 147 3.64 9.81 4.26
C HIS A 147 2.34 10.60 4.27
N LEU A 148 1.21 9.91 4.35
CA LEU A 148 -0.13 10.51 4.23
C LEU A 148 -0.46 11.50 5.35
N GLY A 149 0.13 11.31 6.54
CA GLY A 149 -0.03 12.25 7.64
C GLY A 149 0.57 13.62 7.33
N ILE A 150 1.71 13.69 6.62
CA ILE A 150 2.30 14.96 6.18
C ILE A 150 1.34 15.65 5.20
N LEU A 151 0.91 14.95 4.15
CA LEU A 151 -0.03 15.50 3.17
C LEU A 151 -1.32 16.00 3.84
N ASN A 152 -1.89 15.22 4.76
CA ASN A 152 -3.10 15.62 5.49
C ASN A 152 -2.86 16.87 6.35
N ALA A 153 -1.71 17.00 7.03
CA ALA A 153 -1.40 18.20 7.84
C ALA A 153 -1.39 19.47 6.99
N PHE A 154 -0.82 19.39 5.78
CA PHE A 154 -0.86 20.53 4.83
C PHE A 154 -2.28 20.85 4.39
N VAL A 155 -3.06 19.83 3.99
CA VAL A 155 -4.44 20.02 3.54
C VAL A 155 -5.32 20.53 4.68
N ASP A 156 -5.15 20.05 5.91
CA ASP A 156 -5.87 20.52 7.09
C ASP A 156 -5.59 21.98 7.42
N ALA A 157 -4.36 22.43 7.18
CA ALA A 157 -3.98 23.82 7.42
C ALA A 157 -4.59 24.80 6.41
N ILE A 158 -4.85 24.37 5.17
CA ILE A 158 -5.37 25.25 4.10
C ILE A 158 -6.88 25.16 3.91
N ALA A 159 -7.49 24.03 4.19
CA ALA A 159 -8.89 23.77 3.90
C ALA A 159 -9.66 23.40 5.19
N PRO A 160 -10.52 24.29 5.74
CA PRO A 160 -11.31 23.98 6.93
C PRO A 160 -12.47 23.01 6.65
N GLU A 161 -12.99 22.99 5.41
CA GLU A 161 -14.15 22.18 5.05
C GLU A 161 -13.75 20.80 4.51
N GLU A 162 -14.36 19.74 5.04
CA GLU A 162 -14.05 18.36 4.65
C GLU A 162 -14.21 18.08 3.15
N LYS A 163 -15.24 18.67 2.52
CA LYS A 163 -15.47 18.52 1.07
C LYS A 163 -14.33 19.10 0.25
N VAL A 164 -13.79 20.25 0.67
CA VAL A 164 -12.66 20.91 0.00
C VAL A 164 -11.38 20.08 0.18
N LYS A 165 -11.14 19.55 1.39
CA LYS A 165 -10.03 18.62 1.67
C LYS A 165 -10.04 17.42 0.75
N GLN A 166 -11.19 16.75 0.64
CA GLN A 166 -11.33 15.56 -0.22
C GLN A 166 -11.06 15.88 -1.70
N ALA A 167 -11.53 17.04 -2.18
CA ALA A 167 -11.27 17.48 -3.54
C ALA A 167 -9.76 17.75 -3.79
N ILE A 168 -9.07 18.40 -2.84
CA ILE A 168 -7.63 18.63 -2.91
C ILE A 168 -6.86 17.31 -2.89
N LEU A 169 -7.21 16.38 -1.99
CA LEU A 169 -6.56 15.08 -1.89
C LEU A 169 -6.76 14.22 -3.16
N ALA A 170 -7.95 14.30 -3.78
CA ALA A 170 -8.20 13.64 -5.05
C ALA A 170 -7.33 14.20 -6.18
N CYS A 171 -7.18 15.53 -6.27
CA CYS A 171 -6.27 16.18 -7.21
C CYS A 171 -4.80 15.83 -6.93
N ALA A 172 -4.39 15.76 -5.66
CA ALA A 172 -3.04 15.38 -5.27
C ALA A 172 -2.70 13.97 -5.77
N GLY A 173 -3.59 13.00 -5.57
CA GLY A 173 -3.42 11.62 -6.06
C GLY A 173 -3.34 11.47 -7.58
N GLN A 174 -3.80 12.47 -8.32
CA GLN A 174 -3.72 12.54 -9.79
C GLN A 174 -2.58 13.44 -10.30
N LYS A 175 -1.74 13.97 -9.42
CA LYS A 175 -0.73 15.02 -9.72
C LYS A 175 -1.33 16.26 -10.43
N ASN A 176 -2.61 16.55 -10.20
CA ASN A 176 -3.32 17.66 -10.82
C ASN A 176 -3.13 18.95 -10.00
N LEU A 177 -1.93 19.53 -10.07
CA LEU A 177 -1.61 20.79 -9.36
C LEU A 177 -2.48 21.95 -9.81
N HIS A 178 -2.84 22.03 -11.12
CA HIS A 178 -3.74 23.05 -11.64
C HIS A 178 -5.14 22.96 -11.04
N GLY A 179 -5.67 21.74 -10.87
CA GLY A 179 -6.95 21.51 -10.19
C GLY A 179 -6.90 21.97 -8.73
N ILE A 180 -5.80 21.73 -8.01
CA ILE A 180 -5.60 22.22 -6.64
C ILE A 180 -5.68 23.75 -6.59
N SER A 181 -4.94 24.44 -7.45
CA SER A 181 -4.99 25.91 -7.54
C SER A 181 -6.39 26.45 -7.89
N GLY A 182 -7.13 25.72 -8.73
CA GLY A 182 -8.55 26.04 -9.01
C GLY A 182 -9.41 25.97 -7.78
N ILE A 183 -9.33 24.85 -7.03
CA ILE A 183 -10.08 24.63 -5.80
C ILE A 183 -9.72 25.69 -4.75
N CYS A 184 -8.44 26.02 -4.57
CA CYS A 184 -7.99 27.03 -3.62
C CYS A 184 -8.57 28.42 -3.94
N ARG A 185 -8.58 28.82 -5.21
CA ARG A 185 -9.17 30.11 -5.65
C ARG A 185 -10.67 30.16 -5.45
N GLU A 186 -11.40 29.11 -5.86
CA GLU A 186 -12.86 29.03 -5.74
C GLU A 186 -13.33 29.08 -4.29
N ASN A 187 -12.53 28.57 -3.36
CA ASN A 187 -12.84 28.53 -1.93
C ASN A 187 -12.10 29.62 -1.13
N HIS A 188 -11.44 30.59 -1.79
CA HIS A 188 -10.73 31.70 -1.16
C HIS A 188 -9.71 31.28 -0.08
N LEU A 189 -8.97 30.21 -0.34
CA LEU A 189 -7.97 29.69 0.59
C LEU A 189 -6.69 30.55 0.59
N ALA A 190 -5.91 30.46 1.66
CA ALA A 190 -4.70 31.26 1.83
C ALA A 190 -3.61 30.92 0.79
N GLU A 191 -3.11 31.90 0.05
CA GLU A 191 -2.12 31.72 -1.02
C GLU A 191 -0.79 31.09 -0.53
N GLY A 192 -0.31 31.49 0.64
CA GLY A 192 0.92 30.93 1.21
C GLY A 192 0.84 29.44 1.49
N ALA A 193 -0.30 28.96 1.98
CA ALA A 193 -0.54 27.56 2.27
C ALA A 193 -0.72 26.73 0.98
N GLU A 194 -1.43 27.29 -0.04
CA GLU A 194 -1.52 26.68 -1.38
C GLU A 194 -0.14 26.47 -1.99
N ASN A 195 0.71 27.49 -1.97
CA ASN A 195 2.07 27.41 -2.51
C ASN A 195 2.93 26.36 -1.80
N ALA A 196 2.81 26.22 -0.48
CA ALA A 196 3.50 25.19 0.27
C ALA A 196 3.04 23.77 -0.12
N LEU A 197 1.72 23.55 -0.29
CA LEU A 197 1.18 22.28 -0.76
C LEU A 197 1.66 21.94 -2.17
N ILE A 198 1.63 22.91 -3.08
CA ILE A 198 2.14 22.71 -4.47
C ILE A 198 3.63 22.38 -4.45
N ARG A 199 4.43 23.04 -3.60
CA ARG A 199 5.84 22.72 -3.42
C ARG A 199 6.04 21.30 -2.89
N LEU A 200 5.27 20.86 -1.87
CA LEU A 200 5.32 19.50 -1.33
C LEU A 200 5.02 18.46 -2.41
N LEU A 201 3.92 18.63 -3.15
CA LEU A 201 3.50 17.71 -4.21
C LEU A 201 4.45 17.70 -5.42
N GLY A 202 5.19 18.79 -5.63
CA GLY A 202 6.24 18.89 -6.65
C GLY A 202 7.56 18.22 -6.25
N LEU A 203 7.72 17.79 -4.99
CA LEU A 203 8.91 17.07 -4.57
C LEU A 203 8.84 15.62 -5.07
N TYR A 204 9.82 15.27 -5.89
CA TYR A 204 10.04 13.93 -6.39
C TYR A 204 11.53 13.65 -6.44
N GLY A 205 11.96 12.50 -5.95
CA GLY A 205 13.37 12.14 -5.98
C GLY A 205 13.76 11.17 -4.86
N THR A 206 15.03 10.78 -4.86
CA THR A 206 15.56 9.87 -3.84
C THR A 206 15.47 10.50 -2.43
N PRO A 207 15.41 9.68 -1.37
CA PRO A 207 15.39 10.18 0.01
C PRO A 207 16.50 11.19 0.28
N ARG A 208 17.72 10.97 -0.22
CA ARG A 208 18.85 11.87 -0.06
C ARG A 208 18.56 13.27 -0.59
N THR A 209 17.90 13.36 -1.73
CA THR A 209 17.67 14.63 -2.43
C THR A 209 16.50 15.43 -1.90
N VAL A 210 15.42 14.76 -1.46
CA VAL A 210 14.18 15.47 -1.11
C VAL A 210 13.91 15.58 0.39
N MET A 211 14.44 14.69 1.24
CA MET A 211 14.16 14.73 2.69
C MET A 211 14.54 16.05 3.37
N PRO A 212 15.67 16.74 3.03
CA PRO A 212 15.95 18.05 3.62
C PRO A 212 14.84 19.07 3.38
N LYS A 213 14.31 19.13 2.15
CA LYS A 213 13.21 20.04 1.76
C LYS A 213 11.87 19.67 2.41
N ILE A 214 11.61 18.36 2.55
CA ILE A 214 10.41 17.86 3.22
C ILE A 214 10.41 18.26 4.70
N ARG A 215 11.55 18.14 5.39
CA ARG A 215 11.66 18.55 6.80
C ARG A 215 11.41 20.04 6.99
N GLU A 216 12.03 20.88 6.15
CA GLU A 216 11.83 22.33 6.17
C GLU A 216 10.34 22.68 6.03
N LEU A 217 9.67 22.13 4.99
CA LEU A 217 8.25 22.37 4.77
C LEU A 217 7.36 21.80 5.88
N ALA A 218 7.67 20.62 6.39
CA ALA A 218 6.83 19.94 7.39
C ALA A 218 6.81 20.67 8.74
N GLU A 219 7.91 21.34 9.14
CA GLU A 219 7.97 22.15 10.38
C GLU A 219 6.95 23.31 10.34
N GLU A 220 6.78 23.95 9.19
CA GLU A 220 5.83 25.07 9.03
C GLU A 220 4.38 24.66 9.27
N PHE A 221 4.04 23.38 9.07
CA PHE A 221 2.68 22.82 9.16
C PHE A 221 2.49 21.84 10.32
N GLY A 222 3.40 21.82 11.29
CA GLY A 222 3.31 20.94 12.46
C GLY A 222 3.45 19.45 12.14
N ALA A 223 4.06 19.11 10.99
CA ALA A 223 4.27 17.73 10.52
C ALA A 223 5.71 17.23 10.74
N GLY A 224 6.53 17.92 11.56
CA GLY A 224 7.94 17.61 11.77
C GLY A 224 8.19 16.19 12.28
N GLU A 225 7.40 15.69 13.23
CA GLU A 225 7.53 14.30 13.72
C GLU A 225 7.23 13.28 12.61
N MET A 226 6.22 13.53 11.76
CA MET A 226 5.89 12.67 10.64
C MET A 226 6.98 12.67 9.56
N ALA A 227 7.62 13.81 9.31
CA ALA A 227 8.79 13.91 8.45
C ALA A 227 10.00 13.19 9.07
N GLY A 228 10.14 13.23 10.39
CA GLY A 228 11.10 12.42 11.15
C GLY A 228 10.87 10.92 10.96
N GLN A 229 9.64 10.45 11.09
CA GLN A 229 9.26 9.06 10.86
C GLN A 229 9.59 8.64 9.41
N LEU A 230 9.16 9.40 8.41
CA LEU A 230 9.49 9.11 7.01
C LEU A 230 11.00 8.99 6.81
N SER A 231 11.76 9.93 7.36
CA SER A 231 13.22 9.92 7.27
C SER A 231 13.85 8.67 7.87
N ARG A 232 13.42 8.25 9.08
CA ARG A 232 13.92 7.03 9.74
C ARG A 232 13.54 5.78 8.93
N SER A 233 12.34 5.73 8.38
CA SER A 233 11.83 4.59 7.61
C SER A 233 12.61 4.35 6.31
N VAL A 234 13.11 5.41 5.66
CA VAL A 234 13.85 5.31 4.39
C VAL A 234 15.37 5.43 4.53
N ALA A 235 15.87 5.66 5.75
CA ALA A 235 17.30 5.88 5.99
C ALA A 235 18.19 4.72 5.52
N GLY A 236 17.71 3.48 5.64
CA GLY A 236 18.44 2.27 5.25
C GLY A 236 18.68 2.12 3.75
N PHE A 237 18.06 2.94 2.91
CA PHE A 237 18.27 2.93 1.46
C PHE A 237 19.39 3.88 1.02
N THR A 238 19.71 4.90 1.83
CA THR A 238 20.70 5.91 1.47
C THR A 238 22.12 5.32 1.42
N GLY A 239 22.80 5.49 0.30
CA GLY A 239 24.16 4.97 0.07
C GLY A 239 24.21 3.48 -0.31
N GLY A 240 23.07 2.81 -0.43
CA GLY A 240 22.97 1.40 -0.83
C GLY A 240 22.63 1.21 -2.31
N ASP A 241 22.62 -0.04 -2.74
CA ASP A 241 22.30 -0.47 -4.11
C ASP A 241 20.83 -0.20 -4.52
N LEU A 242 19.97 0.06 -3.55
CA LEU A 242 18.55 0.37 -3.77
C LEU A 242 18.25 1.88 -3.75
N GLU A 243 19.23 2.77 -3.50
CA GLU A 243 18.97 4.21 -3.33
C GLU A 243 18.22 4.81 -4.52
N GLU A 244 18.67 4.55 -5.75
CA GLU A 244 18.05 5.08 -6.97
C GLU A 244 16.70 4.42 -7.32
N LYS A 245 16.38 3.30 -6.68
CA LYS A 245 15.11 2.59 -6.85
C LYS A 245 14.00 3.08 -5.92
N ILE A 246 14.34 3.91 -4.92
CA ILE A 246 13.39 4.45 -3.95
C ILE A 246 13.15 5.93 -4.24
N GLN A 247 11.89 6.29 -4.45
CA GLN A 247 11.50 7.67 -4.72
C GLN A 247 10.48 8.13 -3.67
N ILE A 248 10.63 9.33 -3.16
CA ILE A 248 9.60 9.98 -2.34
C ILE A 248 8.65 10.71 -3.28
N ASP A 249 7.35 10.42 -3.17
CA ASP A 249 6.31 11.02 -4.00
C ASP A 249 5.00 11.17 -3.23
N PHE A 250 4.60 12.39 -2.92
CA PHE A 250 3.36 12.66 -2.20
C PHE A 250 2.09 12.48 -3.04
N SER A 251 2.19 12.20 -4.33
CA SER A 251 1.07 11.74 -5.16
C SER A 251 0.84 10.23 -5.05
N ALA A 252 1.80 9.47 -4.51
CA ALA A 252 1.63 8.06 -4.19
C ALA A 252 0.68 7.88 -3.00
N THR A 253 -0.49 8.52 -3.05
CA THR A 253 -1.46 8.60 -1.95
C THR A 253 -2.09 7.26 -1.59
N GLY A 254 -1.98 6.25 -2.46
CA GLY A 254 -2.67 4.99 -2.26
C GLY A 254 -4.18 5.18 -2.13
N ASP A 255 -4.84 4.33 -1.34
CA ASP A 255 -6.19 4.62 -0.87
C ASP A 255 -6.10 5.35 0.48
N LEU A 256 -6.31 6.66 0.46
CA LEU A 256 -6.31 7.54 1.64
C LEU A 256 -7.33 7.12 2.71
N ARG A 257 -8.35 6.36 2.32
CA ARG A 257 -9.33 5.78 3.25
C ARG A 257 -8.72 4.64 4.03
N TYR A 258 -7.85 3.86 3.37
CA TYR A 258 -7.23 2.67 3.93
C TYR A 258 -5.97 3.00 4.75
N TYR A 259 -5.04 3.75 4.18
CA TYR A 259 -3.75 4.06 4.79
C TYR A 259 -3.77 5.38 5.58
N ASN A 260 -2.90 5.52 6.59
CA ASN A 260 -2.87 6.71 7.45
C ASN A 260 -1.49 7.24 7.82
N GLY A 261 -0.44 6.54 7.52
CA GLY A 261 0.95 6.92 7.77
C GLY A 261 1.79 6.76 6.50
N ILE A 262 2.85 5.95 6.59
CA ILE A 262 3.62 5.54 5.42
C ILE A 262 2.72 4.78 4.46
N ALA A 263 2.77 5.16 3.17
CA ALA A 263 2.14 4.45 2.07
C ALA A 263 3.14 4.33 0.92
N PHE A 264 3.06 3.24 0.16
CA PHE A 264 4.02 2.99 -0.91
C PHE A 264 3.41 2.16 -2.03
N LYS A 265 3.94 2.36 -3.24
CA LYS A 265 3.58 1.61 -4.45
C LYS A 265 4.83 1.19 -5.20
N GLY A 266 4.80 -0.03 -5.72
CA GLY A 266 5.87 -0.58 -6.53
C GLY A 266 5.47 -0.65 -8.00
N PHE A 267 6.39 -0.25 -8.87
CA PHE A 267 6.23 -0.25 -10.31
C PHE A 267 7.36 -1.04 -10.96
N ILE A 268 7.07 -1.67 -12.08
CA ILE A 268 8.06 -2.36 -12.91
C ILE A 268 7.93 -1.79 -14.33
N SER A 269 9.07 -1.53 -14.96
CA SER A 269 9.12 -1.00 -16.33
C SER A 269 8.39 -1.95 -17.30
N GLY A 270 7.59 -1.37 -18.20
CA GLY A 270 6.79 -2.14 -19.16
C GLY A 270 5.45 -2.66 -18.63
N ILE A 271 5.15 -2.56 -17.32
CA ILE A 271 3.85 -2.93 -16.75
C ILE A 271 3.03 -1.67 -16.46
N PRO A 272 1.82 -1.53 -17.02
CA PRO A 272 0.95 -0.41 -16.70
C PRO A 272 0.38 -0.55 -15.27
N GLY A 273 0.61 0.47 -14.43
CA GLY A 273 0.13 0.52 -13.05
C GLY A 273 1.08 -0.11 -12.02
N SER A 274 0.65 -0.09 -10.77
CA SER A 274 1.45 -0.62 -9.67
C SER A 274 1.32 -2.14 -9.56
N VAL A 275 2.44 -2.83 -9.42
CA VAL A 275 2.51 -4.29 -9.18
C VAL A 275 2.59 -4.63 -7.70
N LEU A 276 2.83 -3.64 -6.86
CA LEU A 276 2.86 -3.75 -5.40
C LEU A 276 2.18 -2.53 -4.78
N SER A 277 1.40 -2.73 -3.72
CA SER A 277 0.82 -1.64 -2.93
C SER A 277 0.83 -1.99 -1.45
N GLY A 278 1.16 -1.03 -0.61
CA GLY A 278 1.23 -1.21 0.84
C GLY A 278 1.20 0.08 1.64
N GLY A 279 1.18 -0.06 2.96
CA GLY A 279 1.20 1.07 3.89
C GLY A 279 0.71 0.74 5.29
N GLN A 280 0.73 1.74 6.16
CA GLN A 280 0.19 1.67 7.52
C GLN A 280 -1.33 1.81 7.51
N TYR A 281 -2.03 0.92 8.22
CA TYR A 281 -3.50 0.89 8.25
C TYR A 281 -4.08 0.86 9.68
N ASP A 282 -3.52 1.68 10.58
CA ASP A 282 -3.97 1.82 11.96
C ASP A 282 -5.44 2.26 12.09
N LYS A 283 -5.99 2.96 11.07
CA LYS A 283 -7.41 3.31 11.01
C LYS A 283 -8.31 2.07 10.94
N LEU A 284 -7.95 1.10 10.10
CA LEU A 284 -8.65 -0.17 10.00
C LEU A 284 -8.57 -0.94 11.34
N MET A 285 -7.37 -1.00 11.94
CA MET A 285 -7.17 -1.64 13.24
C MET A 285 -8.12 -1.07 14.28
N ARG A 286 -8.17 0.27 14.41
CA ARG A 286 -9.08 0.96 15.36
C ARG A 286 -10.56 0.70 15.07
N LYS A 287 -10.97 0.73 13.79
CA LYS A 287 -12.36 0.43 13.41
C LYS A 287 -12.78 -0.98 13.80
N MET A 288 -11.87 -1.92 13.73
CA MET A 288 -12.10 -3.32 14.14
C MET A 288 -11.86 -3.54 15.64
N GLY A 289 -11.78 -2.48 16.46
CA GLY A 289 -11.65 -2.54 17.92
C GLY A 289 -10.24 -2.89 18.40
N ARG A 290 -9.22 -2.83 17.54
CA ARG A 290 -7.82 -3.07 17.86
C ARG A 290 -7.10 -1.78 18.23
N LYS A 291 -6.20 -1.80 19.20
CA LYS A 291 -5.41 -0.63 19.62
C LYS A 291 -4.03 -0.58 18.97
N ASP A 292 -3.62 -1.66 18.38
CA ASP A 292 -2.29 -1.86 17.82
C ASP A 292 -2.14 -1.14 16.47
N ARG A 293 -0.88 -0.96 16.07
CA ARG A 293 -0.50 -0.44 14.76
C ARG A 293 -0.34 -1.60 13.77
N ALA A 294 -0.39 -1.28 12.50
CA ALA A 294 -0.21 -2.27 11.45
C ALA A 294 0.36 -1.66 10.16
N ILE A 295 1.21 -2.44 9.50
CA ILE A 295 1.75 -2.14 8.18
C ILE A 295 1.89 -3.43 7.38
N GLY A 296 1.60 -3.38 6.09
CA GLY A 296 1.77 -4.52 5.20
C GLY A 296 1.71 -4.12 3.74
N PHE A 297 1.86 -5.10 2.85
CA PHE A 297 1.72 -4.90 1.41
C PHE A 297 1.31 -6.19 0.68
N ALA A 298 0.82 -6.02 -0.54
CA ALA A 298 0.55 -7.09 -1.49
C ALA A 298 1.30 -6.87 -2.81
N VAL A 299 1.87 -7.93 -3.36
CA VAL A 299 2.35 -8.06 -4.75
C VAL A 299 1.24 -8.70 -5.57
N PHE A 300 0.88 -8.10 -6.69
CA PHE A 300 -0.19 -8.54 -7.60
C PHE A 300 0.41 -9.41 -8.71
N LEU A 301 0.36 -10.74 -8.55
CA LEU A 301 1.05 -11.66 -9.47
C LEU A 301 0.48 -11.61 -10.88
N ASP A 302 -0.82 -11.39 -11.03
CA ASP A 302 -1.46 -11.31 -12.35
C ASP A 302 -0.90 -10.16 -13.22
N MET A 303 -0.41 -9.09 -12.56
CA MET A 303 0.23 -7.98 -13.27
C MET A 303 1.59 -8.37 -13.88
N LEU A 304 2.20 -9.46 -13.38
CA LEU A 304 3.52 -9.94 -13.81
C LEU A 304 3.46 -10.97 -14.95
N GLU A 305 2.28 -11.42 -15.37
CA GLU A 305 2.11 -12.42 -16.47
C GLU A 305 2.86 -12.04 -17.73
N ARG A 306 2.79 -10.77 -18.13
CA ARG A 306 3.44 -10.26 -19.34
C ARG A 306 4.96 -10.40 -19.32
N LEU A 307 5.60 -10.22 -18.15
CA LEU A 307 7.05 -10.37 -18.02
C LEU A 307 7.46 -11.84 -18.20
N THR A 308 6.66 -12.77 -17.70
CA THR A 308 6.94 -14.21 -17.76
C THR A 308 6.71 -14.81 -19.14
N GLU A 309 5.79 -14.25 -19.94
CA GLU A 309 5.55 -14.66 -21.32
C GLU A 309 6.67 -14.20 -22.26
N GLU A 310 7.21 -12.99 -22.07
CA GLU A 310 8.33 -12.49 -22.88
C GLU A 310 9.63 -13.26 -22.63
N GLU A 311 9.91 -13.67 -21.41
CA GLU A 311 11.08 -14.52 -21.09
C GLU A 311 10.97 -15.89 -21.73
N THR A 312 9.78 -16.50 -21.75
CA THR A 312 9.54 -17.81 -22.37
C THR A 312 9.66 -17.77 -23.91
N THR A 313 9.40 -16.61 -24.52
CA THR A 313 9.49 -16.41 -25.98
C THR A 313 10.93 -16.13 -26.44
N ARG A 314 11.81 -15.69 -25.51
CA ARG A 314 13.23 -15.40 -25.81
C ARG A 314 14.20 -16.54 -25.49
N ALA A 315 13.75 -17.58 -24.82
CA ALA A 315 14.52 -18.79 -24.46
C ALA A 315 14.26 -19.93 -25.46
#